data_e5777106950bb6499020a895fbb26cc2
#
_entry.id   e5777106950bb6499020a895fbb26cc2
#
_cell.length_a   1.000
_cell.length_b   1.000
_cell.length_c   1.000
_cell.angle_alpha   90.00
_cell.angle_beta   90.00
_cell.angle_gamma   90.00
#
_symmetry.space_group_name_H-M   'P 1'
#
loop_
_entity.id
_entity.type
_entity.pdbx_description
1 polymer ?
#
loop_
_entity_poly.entity_id
_entity_poly.type
_entity_poly.pdbx_seq_one_letter_code
_entity_poly.pdbx_strand_id
1 'polypeptide(L)' 'MEYVVLLDYSDGEIIKIRLSEQESILADEAEDYEEFLRTLEDKYNFRLDNCCWMSATNIKERSYL' A
#
# COMPACT_ATOMS: atom_id res chain seq x y z
N MET A 1 13.12 -4.14 -3.77
CA MET A 1 12.15 -3.06 -3.88
C MET A 1 10.79 -3.55 -3.46
N GLU A 2 10.04 -2.74 -2.77
CA GLU A 2 8.77 -3.18 -2.18
C GLU A 2 7.61 -2.39 -2.75
N TYR A 3 6.49 -3.08 -2.97
CA TYR A 3 5.28 -2.47 -3.49
C TYR A 3 4.12 -2.73 -2.53
N VAL A 4 3.20 -1.80 -2.49
CA VAL A 4 1.95 -1.94 -1.75
C VAL A 4 0.80 -1.71 -2.72
N VAL A 5 -0.19 -2.59 -2.68
CA VAL A 5 -1.41 -2.43 -3.46
C VAL A 5 -2.57 -2.34 -2.49
N LEU A 6 -3.36 -1.30 -2.64
CA LEU A 6 -4.56 -1.11 -1.82
C LEU A 6 -5.79 -1.13 -2.73
N LEU A 7 -6.82 -1.77 -2.25
CA LEU A 7 -8.10 -1.83 -2.94
C LEU A 7 -9.10 -1.04 -2.12
N ASP A 8 -9.41 0.17 -2.56
CA ASP A 8 -10.36 1.05 -1.88
C ASP A 8 -11.75 0.73 -2.39
N TYR A 9 -12.50 -0.03 -1.61
CA TYR A 9 -13.82 -0.46 -2.03
C TYR A 9 -14.91 0.59 -1.76
N SER A 10 -14.59 1.69 -1.12
CA SER A 10 -15.55 2.79 -1.01
C SER A 10 -15.67 3.54 -2.34
N ASP A 11 -14.59 3.63 -3.10
CA ASP A 11 -14.52 4.33 -4.39
C ASP A 11 -14.36 3.39 -5.58
N GLY A 12 -14.07 2.10 -5.33
CA GLY A 12 -13.75 1.17 -6.41
C GLY A 12 -12.40 1.47 -7.04
N GLU A 13 -11.42 1.89 -6.23
CA GLU A 13 -10.13 2.36 -6.72
C GLU A 13 -9.02 1.37 -6.38
N ILE A 14 -8.10 1.19 -7.31
CA ILE A 14 -6.88 0.41 -7.09
C ILE A 14 -5.73 1.39 -6.94
N ILE A 15 -5.04 1.32 -5.82
CA ILE A 15 -3.91 2.20 -5.52
C ILE A 15 -2.65 1.35 -5.46
N LYS A 16 -1.67 1.67 -6.30
CA LYS A 16 -0.39 0.97 -6.34
C LYS A 16 0.71 1.94 -5.93
N ILE A 17 1.49 1.54 -4.94
CA ILE A 17 2.58 2.36 -4.42
C ILE A 17 3.88 1.57 -4.52
N ARG A 18 4.88 2.20 -5.11
CA ARG A 18 6.25 1.69 -5.07
C ARG A 18 6.95 2.43 -3.94
N LEU A 19 7.33 1.71 -2.90
CA LEU A 19 7.96 2.33 -1.75
C LEU A 19 9.36 2.82 -2.10
N SER A 20 9.68 4.02 -1.64
CA SER A 20 11.03 4.54 -1.71
C SER A 20 11.92 3.77 -0.73
N GLU A 21 13.24 3.94 -0.86
CA GLU A 21 14.18 3.32 0.06
C GLU A 21 13.90 3.71 1.50
N GLN A 22 13.62 4.98 1.74
CA GLN A 22 13.29 5.48 3.09
C GLN A 22 11.99 4.88 3.61
N GLU A 23 10.99 4.77 2.74
CA GLU A 23 9.71 4.17 3.12
C GLU A 23 9.87 2.69 3.47
N SER A 24 10.71 1.97 2.72
CA SER A 24 10.98 0.56 3.01
C SER A 24 11.68 0.40 4.36
N ILE A 25 12.59 1.29 4.70
CA ILE A 25 13.25 1.26 6.00
C ILE A 25 12.23 1.50 7.12
N LEU A 26 11.34 2.47 6.95
CA LEU A 26 10.30 2.73 7.94
C LEU A 26 9.35 1.55 8.09
N ALA A 27 9.04 0.87 7.00
CA ALA A 27 8.21 -0.33 7.04
C ALA A 27 8.86 -1.44 7.85
N ASP A 28 10.16 -1.63 7.67
CA ASP A 28 10.92 -2.65 8.40
C ASP A 28 11.02 -2.34 9.89
N GLU A 29 11.06 -1.07 10.26
CA GLU A 29 11.17 -0.64 11.64
C GLU A 29 9.83 -0.64 12.37
N ALA A 30 8.73 -0.62 11.65
CA ALA A 30 7.40 -0.59 12.26
C ALA A 30 7.07 -1.94 12.90
N GLU A 31 6.46 -1.91 14.07
CA GLU A 31 6.03 -3.14 14.75
C GLU A 31 4.88 -3.80 14.00
N ASP A 32 4.04 -2.99 13.36
CA ASP A 32 2.86 -3.43 12.65
C ASP A 32 2.83 -2.74 11.29
N TYR A 33 2.69 -3.53 10.24
CA TYR A 33 2.67 -2.99 8.89
C TYR A 33 1.51 -2.02 8.67
N GLU A 34 0.38 -2.25 9.32
CA GLU A 34 -0.76 -1.34 9.23
C GLU A 34 -0.42 0.04 9.80
N GLU A 35 0.34 0.10 10.89
CA GLU A 35 0.80 1.38 11.43
C GLU A 35 1.64 2.13 10.40
N PHE A 36 2.53 1.39 9.72
CA PHE A 36 3.33 2.00 8.66
C PHE A 36 2.43 2.54 7.55
N LEU A 37 1.44 1.76 7.10
CA LEU A 37 0.55 2.19 6.03
C LEU A 37 -0.25 3.43 6.43
N ARG A 38 -0.64 3.55 7.69
CA ARG A 38 -1.36 4.74 8.17
C ARG A 38 -0.50 6.00 8.05
N THR A 39 0.81 5.87 8.16
CA THR A 39 1.69 7.02 7.98
C THR A 39 1.74 7.51 6.54
N LEU A 40 1.31 6.69 5.59
CA LEU A 40 1.28 7.03 4.17
C LEU A 40 -0.06 7.62 3.72
N GLU A 41 -1.08 7.62 4.57
CA GLU A 41 -2.43 8.03 4.18
C GLU A 41 -2.48 9.44 3.61
N ASP A 42 -1.78 10.37 4.25
CA ASP A 42 -1.79 11.77 3.80
C ASP A 42 -1.01 11.96 2.50
N LYS A 43 0.11 11.24 2.37
CA LYS A 43 0.97 11.38 1.22
C LYS A 43 0.33 10.85 -0.06
N TYR A 44 -0.37 9.72 0.05
CA TYR A 44 -0.95 9.04 -1.10
C TYR A 44 -2.46 9.15 -1.17
N ASN A 45 -3.03 9.89 -0.25
CA ASN A 45 -4.45 10.25 -0.25
C ASN A 45 -5.38 9.03 -0.28
N PHE A 46 -5.28 8.20 0.74
CA PHE A 46 -6.18 7.07 0.93
C PHE A 46 -6.55 6.92 2.40
N ARG A 47 -7.55 6.11 2.69
CA ARG A 47 -7.92 5.76 4.06
C ARG A 47 -7.82 4.24 4.22
N LEU A 48 -6.92 3.80 5.08
CA LEU A 48 -6.66 2.38 5.26
C LEU A 48 -7.91 1.61 5.70
N ASP A 49 -8.77 2.24 6.50
CA ASP A 49 -9.99 1.61 6.99
C ASP A 49 -10.96 1.24 5.86
N ASN A 50 -10.83 1.89 4.71
CA ASN A 50 -11.67 1.62 3.53
C ASN A 50 -10.99 0.70 2.53
N CYS A 51 -9.86 0.12 2.87
CA CYS A 51 -9.02 -0.62 1.93
C CYS A 51 -8.71 -2.02 2.40
N CYS A 52 -8.58 -2.93 1.43
CA CYS A 52 -7.78 -4.14 1.61
C CYS A 52 -6.43 -3.88 0.98
N TRP A 53 -5.38 -4.48 1.51
CA TRP A 53 -4.04 -4.23 1.01
C TRP A 53 -3.20 -5.49 0.97
N MET A 54 -2.15 -5.45 0.16
CA MET A 54 -1.10 -6.45 0.18
C MET A 54 0.24 -5.77 -0.10
N SER A 55 1.31 -6.37 0.38
CA SER A 55 2.66 -5.95 0.04
C SER A 55 3.36 -7.08 -0.68
N ALA A 56 4.26 -6.74 -1.59
CA ALA A 56 4.99 -7.73 -2.38
C ALA A 56 6.27 -7.13 -2.92
N THR A 57 7.25 -7.98 -3.19
CA THR A 57 8.49 -7.54 -3.84
C THR A 57 8.31 -7.38 -5.34
N ASN A 58 7.33 -8.07 -5.92
CA ASN A 58 6.96 -7.95 -7.32
C ASN A 58 5.45 -7.97 -7.42
N ILE A 59 4.92 -7.20 -8.37
CA ILE A 59 3.49 -7.18 -8.62
C ILE A 59 3.22 -7.81 -9.98
N LYS A 60 2.31 -8.77 -10.01
CA LYS A 60 1.77 -9.33 -11.24
C LYS A 60 0.31 -8.96 -11.33
N GLU A 61 -0.12 -8.59 -12.52
CA GLU A 61 -1.51 -8.27 -12.77
C GLU A 61 -2.05 -9.15 -13.87
N ARG A 62 -3.27 -9.62 -13.67
CA ARG A 62 -4.05 -10.25 -14.73
C ARG A 62 -5.36 -9.50 -14.83
N SER A 63 -5.81 -9.27 -16.04
CA SER A 63 -7.05 -8.56 -16.29
C SER A 63 -7.88 -9.36 -17.29
N TYR A 64 -9.14 -9.50 -17.00
CA TYR A 64 -10.09 -10.23 -17.86
C TYR A 64 -11.15 -9.27 -18.43
N LEU A 65 -10.84 -7.99 -18.45
CA LEU A 65 -11.74 -6.95 -18.96
C LEU A 65 -11.77 -6.91 -20.49
#